data_f683e2c9983499d0c5a1710c82e1936f
#
_entry.id   f683e2c9983499d0c5a1710c82e1936f
#
_cell.length_a   1.000
_cell.length_b   1.000
_cell.length_c   1.000
_cell.angle_alpha   90.00
_cell.angle_beta   90.00
_cell.angle_gamma   90.00
#
_symmetry.space_group_name_H-M   'P 1'
#
loop_
_entity.id
_entity.type
_entity.pdbx_description
1 polymer ?
#
loop_
_entity_poly.entity_id
_entity_poly.type
_entity_poly.pdbx_seq_one_letter_code
_entity_poly.pdbx_strand_id
1 'polypeptide(L)'
;MELRKIFDTIPEQFDRFRPRYSPELFQYLIDHAGIAPGKTVLEIGPGTGQATDPILETGCDYHAIELGEHLYAKMKEKYGAFTNFHIVNDDFITHDFALQRFDMIYSAATIQWIPEQVAFAKTFELLKPGGILAMMLTRSDYKTPNEDLYAKIQKLYDQYYKPEIPYAQGGFRYDHAPEYGYVDFQQHHFPGRREMNPDEYVSYCGTHCDHIVIPEPYKTAFFEGLRKVVAENGGKVVFEDTHVLYLTRKPDDR
;
A
#
# COMPACT_ATOMS: atom_id res chain seq x y z
N MET A 1 0.84 20.25 -5.85
CA MET A 1 0.49 19.27 -4.79
C MET A 1 1.48 18.11 -4.88
N GLU A 2 1.96 17.59 -3.76
CA GLU A 2 2.87 16.44 -3.74
C GLU A 2 2.06 15.16 -3.91
N LEU A 3 2.42 14.29 -4.88
CA LEU A 3 1.61 13.10 -5.22
C LEU A 3 1.44 12.12 -4.05
N ARG A 4 2.41 12.01 -3.14
CA ARG A 4 2.28 11.14 -1.97
C ARG A 4 1.19 11.57 -0.97
N LYS A 5 0.73 12.84 -1.05
CA LYS A 5 -0.38 13.39 -0.25
C LYS A 5 -1.73 13.34 -0.96
N ILE A 6 -1.75 12.95 -2.24
CA ILE A 6 -2.97 13.05 -3.05
C ILE A 6 -4.09 12.13 -2.52
N PHE A 7 -3.73 10.99 -1.94
CA PHE A 7 -4.67 10.02 -1.40
C PHE A 7 -5.48 10.55 -0.23
N ASP A 8 -4.94 11.55 0.48
CA ASP A 8 -5.62 12.23 1.59
C ASP A 8 -6.86 13.04 1.15
N THR A 9 -6.99 13.29 -0.16
CA THR A 9 -8.15 14.00 -0.72
C THR A 9 -9.38 13.10 -0.93
N ILE A 10 -9.24 11.78 -0.79
CA ILE A 10 -10.29 10.80 -1.11
C ILE A 10 -10.36 9.65 -0.08
N PRO A 11 -10.33 9.89 1.25
CA PRO A 11 -10.16 8.82 2.24
C PRO A 11 -11.28 7.76 2.21
N GLU A 12 -12.55 8.15 2.01
CA GLU A 12 -13.68 7.21 1.93
C GLU A 12 -13.59 6.32 0.69
N GLN A 13 -13.27 6.91 -0.46
CA GLN A 13 -13.13 6.17 -1.71
C GLN A 13 -11.92 5.25 -1.65
N PHE A 14 -10.82 5.73 -1.07
CA PHE A 14 -9.61 4.95 -0.83
C PHE A 14 -9.90 3.73 0.05
N ASP A 15 -10.61 3.92 1.17
CA ASP A 15 -10.98 2.84 2.10
C ASP A 15 -11.81 1.76 1.42
N ARG A 16 -12.80 2.18 0.63
CA ARG A 16 -13.77 1.26 0.03
C ARG A 16 -13.22 0.47 -1.15
N PHE A 17 -12.37 1.09 -1.99
CA PHE A 17 -12.03 0.52 -3.29
C PHE A 17 -10.57 0.09 -3.43
N ARG A 18 -9.66 0.46 -2.51
CA ARG A 18 -8.30 -0.08 -2.55
C ARG A 18 -8.28 -1.56 -2.15
N PRO A 19 -7.51 -2.39 -2.87
CA PRO A 19 -7.42 -3.81 -2.57
C PRO A 19 -6.82 -4.04 -1.18
N ARG A 20 -7.30 -5.10 -0.52
CA ARG A 20 -6.70 -5.66 0.69
C ARG A 20 -5.81 -6.84 0.28
N TYR A 21 -4.95 -7.25 1.18
CA TYR A 21 -4.03 -8.37 0.96
C TYR A 21 -4.67 -9.69 1.38
N SER A 22 -4.10 -10.83 0.92
CA SER A 22 -4.63 -12.13 1.27
C SER A 22 -4.37 -12.48 2.74
N PRO A 23 -5.28 -13.22 3.40
CA PRO A 23 -5.07 -13.70 4.77
C PRO A 23 -3.81 -14.56 4.91
N GLU A 24 -3.48 -15.36 3.90
CA GLU A 24 -2.31 -16.23 3.88
C GLU A 24 -1.00 -15.45 3.94
N LEU A 25 -0.96 -14.26 3.32
CA LEU A 25 0.20 -13.37 3.41
C LEU A 25 0.42 -12.92 4.87
N PHE A 26 -0.65 -12.52 5.56
CA PHE A 26 -0.53 -12.06 6.94
C PHE A 26 -0.22 -13.21 7.90
N GLN A 27 -0.83 -14.37 7.70
CA GLN A 27 -0.50 -15.55 8.51
C GLN A 27 0.98 -15.89 8.39
N TYR A 28 1.50 -15.91 7.15
CA TYR A 28 2.92 -16.13 6.91
C TYR A 28 3.80 -15.07 7.58
N LEU A 29 3.45 -13.80 7.45
CA LEU A 29 4.21 -12.68 8.04
C LEU A 29 4.22 -12.76 9.58
N ILE A 30 3.07 -12.99 10.19
CA ILE A 30 2.92 -13.09 11.65
C ILE A 30 3.76 -14.25 12.21
N ASP A 31 3.66 -15.42 11.59
CA ASP A 31 4.40 -16.61 12.01
C ASP A 31 5.91 -16.42 11.82
N HIS A 32 6.33 -15.86 10.67
CA HIS A 32 7.73 -15.63 10.35
C HIS A 32 8.38 -14.62 11.29
N ALA A 33 7.70 -13.53 11.59
CA ALA A 33 8.20 -12.47 12.47
C ALA A 33 7.91 -12.73 13.97
N GLY A 34 7.16 -13.77 14.30
CA GLY A 34 6.78 -14.12 15.67
C GLY A 34 5.99 -13.02 16.36
N ILE A 35 5.05 -12.36 15.65
CA ILE A 35 4.27 -11.26 16.19
C ILE A 35 3.17 -11.77 17.11
N ALA A 36 3.19 -11.27 18.35
CA ALA A 36 2.32 -11.69 19.45
C ALA A 36 2.27 -10.57 20.51
N PRO A 37 1.45 -10.70 21.56
CA PRO A 37 1.50 -9.80 22.72
C PRO A 37 2.92 -9.66 23.29
N GLY A 38 3.34 -8.41 23.56
CA GLY A 38 4.70 -8.08 24.00
C GLY A 38 5.69 -7.75 22.89
N LYS A 39 5.31 -7.89 21.63
CA LYS A 39 6.05 -7.39 20.47
C LYS A 39 5.60 -5.98 20.13
N THR A 40 6.52 -5.16 19.64
CA THR A 40 6.26 -3.77 19.19
C THR A 40 6.39 -3.70 17.68
N VAL A 41 5.36 -3.21 17.00
CA VAL A 41 5.29 -3.16 15.53
C VAL A 41 5.04 -1.73 15.07
N LEU A 42 5.65 -1.33 13.94
CA LEU A 42 5.39 -0.07 13.26
C LEU A 42 4.86 -0.31 11.84
N GLU A 43 3.71 0.28 11.52
CA GLU A 43 3.22 0.41 10.15
C GLU A 43 3.55 1.79 9.58
N ILE A 44 4.18 1.82 8.40
CA ILE A 44 4.49 3.06 7.68
C ILE A 44 3.42 3.30 6.61
N GLY A 45 2.64 4.37 6.78
CA GLY A 45 1.59 4.77 5.85
C GLY A 45 0.44 3.76 5.78
N PRO A 46 -0.32 3.55 6.87
CA PRO A 46 -1.44 2.60 6.89
C PRO A 46 -2.58 2.97 5.94
N GLY A 47 -2.63 4.21 5.45
CA GLY A 47 -3.72 4.72 4.66
C GLY A 47 -5.03 4.72 5.46
N THR A 48 -5.96 3.84 5.07
CA THR A 48 -7.21 3.61 5.82
C THR A 48 -7.28 2.23 6.46
N GLY A 49 -6.13 1.56 6.64
CA GLY A 49 -6.03 0.29 7.36
C GLY A 49 -6.17 -0.96 6.48
N GLN A 50 -5.70 -0.91 5.22
CA GLN A 50 -5.78 -2.06 4.31
C GLN A 50 -4.96 -3.27 4.80
N ALA A 51 -3.93 -3.03 5.63
CA ALA A 51 -3.02 -4.05 6.15
C ALA A 51 -2.97 -4.11 7.69
N THR A 52 -3.79 -3.31 8.37
CA THR A 52 -3.71 -3.09 9.83
C THR A 52 -4.35 -4.22 10.64
N ASP A 53 -5.60 -4.60 10.30
CA ASP A 53 -6.40 -5.52 11.12
C ASP A 53 -5.65 -6.79 11.55
N PRO A 54 -5.03 -7.58 10.63
CA PRO A 54 -4.45 -8.87 11.01
C PRO A 54 -3.26 -8.75 11.96
N ILE A 55 -2.51 -7.64 11.88
CA ILE A 55 -1.37 -7.40 12.77
C ILE A 55 -1.84 -6.86 14.12
N LEU A 56 -2.77 -5.91 14.14
CA LEU A 56 -3.34 -5.35 15.36
C LEU A 56 -4.02 -6.42 16.22
N GLU A 57 -4.75 -7.35 15.59
CA GLU A 57 -5.46 -8.45 16.24
C GLU A 57 -4.54 -9.47 16.94
N THR A 58 -3.24 -9.48 16.63
CA THR A 58 -2.27 -10.32 17.38
C THR A 58 -2.09 -9.87 18.83
N GLY A 59 -2.56 -8.66 19.18
CA GLY A 59 -2.36 -8.07 20.50
C GLY A 59 -0.97 -7.46 20.72
N CYS A 60 -0.17 -7.28 19.67
CA CYS A 60 1.11 -6.58 19.75
C CYS A 60 0.91 -5.10 20.13
N ASP A 61 1.95 -4.45 20.64
CA ASP A 61 2.00 -2.99 20.80
C ASP A 61 2.17 -2.34 19.43
N TYR A 62 1.05 -1.85 18.89
CA TYR A 62 0.93 -1.45 17.50
C TYR A 62 1.07 0.05 17.33
N HIS A 63 2.08 0.46 16.57
CA HIS A 63 2.32 1.85 16.21
C HIS A 63 2.10 2.05 14.70
N ALA A 64 1.62 3.23 14.33
CA ALA A 64 1.50 3.65 12.94
C ALA A 64 1.93 5.11 12.76
N ILE A 65 2.42 5.44 11.57
CA ILE A 65 2.70 6.82 11.16
C ILE A 65 2.05 7.07 9.81
N GLU A 66 1.17 8.08 9.75
CA GLU A 66 0.41 8.44 8.56
C GLU A 66 0.62 9.91 8.20
N LEU A 67 0.95 10.16 6.93
CA LEU A 67 1.24 11.49 6.39
C LEU A 67 -0.03 12.32 6.17
N GLY A 68 -1.13 11.67 5.75
CA GLY A 68 -2.40 12.30 5.43
C GLY A 68 -3.23 12.56 6.67
N GLU A 69 -3.72 13.79 6.84
CA GLU A 69 -4.53 14.18 8.00
C GLU A 69 -5.88 13.47 8.01
N HIS A 70 -6.55 13.37 6.85
CA HIS A 70 -7.85 12.72 6.73
C HIS A 70 -7.73 11.20 6.82
N LEU A 71 -6.67 10.61 6.26
CA LEU A 71 -6.34 9.19 6.40
C LEU A 71 -6.05 8.85 7.87
N TYR A 72 -5.26 9.67 8.56
CA TYR A 72 -5.03 9.55 10.00
C TYR A 72 -6.33 9.61 10.80
N ALA A 73 -7.21 10.58 10.51
CA ALA A 73 -8.49 10.69 11.19
C ALA A 73 -9.36 9.44 10.99
N LYS A 74 -9.33 8.85 9.79
CA LYS A 74 -10.00 7.58 9.46
C LYS A 74 -9.46 6.41 10.26
N MET A 75 -8.14 6.32 10.41
CA MET A 75 -7.49 5.30 11.24
C MET A 75 -7.90 5.45 12.71
N LYS A 76 -7.95 6.66 13.24
CA LYS A 76 -8.41 6.92 14.61
C LYS A 76 -9.88 6.56 14.81
N GLU A 77 -10.73 6.83 13.83
CA GLU A 77 -12.14 6.43 13.85
C GLU A 77 -12.28 4.91 13.97
N LYS A 78 -11.51 4.16 13.17
CA LYS A 78 -11.60 2.69 13.12
C LYS A 78 -10.95 1.99 14.32
N TYR A 79 -9.79 2.44 14.72
CA TYR A 79 -8.92 1.71 15.64
C TYR A 79 -8.66 2.40 16.97
N GLY A 80 -9.11 3.63 17.16
CA GLY A 80 -8.84 4.42 18.37
C GLY A 80 -9.41 3.84 19.68
N ALA A 81 -10.31 2.85 19.59
CA ALA A 81 -10.82 2.13 20.77
C ALA A 81 -9.89 0.98 21.24
N PHE A 82 -8.95 0.54 20.41
CA PHE A 82 -7.99 -0.48 20.79
C PHE A 82 -6.90 0.12 21.67
N THR A 83 -6.68 -0.45 22.85
CA THR A 83 -5.71 0.05 23.82
C THR A 83 -4.26 -0.14 23.41
N ASN A 84 -4.00 -1.07 22.49
CA ASN A 84 -2.69 -1.37 21.92
C ASN A 84 -2.43 -0.66 20.58
N PHE A 85 -3.32 0.27 20.16
CA PHE A 85 -3.18 1.01 18.91
C PHE A 85 -2.70 2.44 19.15
N HIS A 86 -1.58 2.80 18.55
CA HIS A 86 -0.97 4.13 18.63
C HIS A 86 -0.70 4.65 17.23
N ILE A 87 -1.17 5.85 16.91
CA ILE A 87 -0.93 6.46 15.61
C ILE A 87 -0.51 7.92 15.74
N VAL A 88 0.45 8.35 14.93
CA VAL A 88 0.84 9.75 14.78
C VAL A 88 0.56 10.23 13.35
N ASN A 89 0.14 11.50 13.22
CA ASN A 89 0.02 12.17 11.94
C ASN A 89 1.30 12.97 11.70
N ASP A 90 2.23 12.39 10.95
CA ASP A 90 3.51 13.04 10.64
C ASP A 90 4.15 12.40 9.40
N ASP A 91 5.21 13.01 8.88
CA ASP A 91 6.03 12.46 7.81
C ASP A 91 7.09 11.51 8.36
N PHE A 92 7.04 10.24 7.96
CA PHE A 92 8.05 9.25 8.35
C PHE A 92 9.48 9.73 8.08
N ILE A 93 9.70 10.52 7.03
CA ILE A 93 11.04 11.03 6.67
C ILE A 93 11.63 11.88 7.79
N THR A 94 10.83 12.75 8.39
CA THR A 94 11.30 13.78 9.36
C THR A 94 10.95 13.48 10.80
N HIS A 95 9.99 12.56 11.05
CA HIS A 95 9.54 12.22 12.40
C HIS A 95 10.67 11.68 13.28
N ASP A 96 10.77 12.18 14.51
CA ASP A 96 11.71 11.68 15.52
C ASP A 96 11.02 10.60 16.38
N PHE A 97 11.44 9.37 16.22
CA PHE A 97 10.97 8.23 17.03
C PHE A 97 11.66 8.13 18.39
N ALA A 98 12.56 9.06 18.72
CA ALA A 98 13.34 9.07 19.96
C ALA A 98 14.03 7.70 20.22
N LEU A 99 13.74 7.06 21.34
CA LEU A 99 14.31 5.77 21.72
C LEU A 99 13.44 4.56 21.34
N GLN A 100 12.35 4.77 20.59
CA GLN A 100 11.51 3.66 20.17
C GLN A 100 12.27 2.70 19.28
N ARG A 101 12.06 1.40 19.50
CA ARG A 101 12.62 0.30 18.68
C ARG A 101 11.58 -0.77 18.51
N PHE A 102 11.52 -1.33 17.29
CA PHE A 102 10.46 -2.22 16.85
C PHE A 102 10.98 -3.63 16.59
N ASP A 103 10.17 -4.64 16.93
CA ASP A 103 10.42 -6.02 16.55
C ASP A 103 10.15 -6.24 15.06
N MET A 104 9.14 -5.53 14.53
CA MET A 104 8.85 -5.52 13.10
C MET A 104 8.46 -4.10 12.65
N ILE A 105 8.96 -3.72 11.48
CA ILE A 105 8.46 -2.55 10.73
C ILE A 105 7.87 -3.08 9.42
N TYR A 106 6.66 -2.64 9.06
CA TYR A 106 6.11 -3.02 7.78
C TYR A 106 5.47 -1.85 7.05
N SER A 107 5.34 -2.02 5.73
CA SER A 107 4.72 -1.03 4.85
C SER A 107 3.99 -1.70 3.70
N ALA A 108 2.73 -1.34 3.53
CA ALA A 108 1.86 -1.87 2.50
C ALA A 108 1.65 -0.82 1.39
N ALA A 109 2.36 -0.97 0.27
CA ALA A 109 2.32 -0.08 -0.90
C ALA A 109 2.61 1.41 -0.59
N THR A 110 3.43 1.67 0.44
CA THR A 110 3.79 3.05 0.85
C THR A 110 5.28 3.32 0.79
N ILE A 111 6.15 2.38 1.17
CA ILE A 111 7.58 2.62 1.34
C ILE A 111 8.26 3.17 0.06
N GLN A 112 7.76 2.83 -1.11
CA GLN A 112 8.29 3.31 -2.40
C GLN A 112 8.05 4.81 -2.67
N TRP A 113 7.27 5.49 -1.81
CA TRP A 113 7.09 6.94 -1.84
C TRP A 113 8.16 7.70 -1.03
N ILE A 114 8.99 6.96 -0.29
CA ILE A 114 10.09 7.47 0.52
C ILE A 114 11.38 7.27 -0.27
N PRO A 115 12.31 8.25 -0.31
CA PRO A 115 13.63 8.03 -0.91
C PRO A 115 14.27 6.76 -0.34
N GLU A 116 14.74 5.87 -1.20
CA GLU A 116 15.21 4.53 -0.85
C GLU A 116 16.24 4.53 0.29
N GLN A 117 17.23 5.40 0.19
CA GLN A 117 18.28 5.53 1.21
C GLN A 117 17.72 5.98 2.57
N VAL A 118 16.68 6.82 2.59
CA VAL A 118 16.03 7.23 3.84
C VAL A 118 15.21 6.09 4.40
N ALA A 119 14.43 5.42 3.55
CA ALA A 119 13.57 4.30 3.94
C ALA A 119 14.39 3.19 4.61
N PHE A 120 15.42 2.68 3.94
CA PHE A 120 16.22 1.58 4.48
C PHE A 120 17.09 2.00 5.68
N ALA A 121 17.76 3.15 5.62
CA ALA A 121 18.60 3.58 6.73
C ALA A 121 17.78 3.80 8.00
N LYS A 122 16.64 4.51 7.89
CA LYS A 122 15.80 4.82 9.05
C LYS A 122 15.09 3.59 9.62
N THR A 123 14.57 2.71 8.78
CA THR A 123 13.98 1.45 9.26
C THR A 123 15.02 0.54 9.90
N PHE A 124 16.25 0.49 9.36
CA PHE A 124 17.36 -0.24 9.97
C PHE A 124 17.70 0.27 11.36
N GLU A 125 17.76 1.59 11.53
CA GLU A 125 18.02 2.21 12.84
C GLU A 125 16.92 1.87 13.86
N LEU A 126 15.65 1.97 13.45
CA LEU A 126 14.47 1.78 14.29
C LEU A 126 14.21 0.31 14.65
N LEU A 127 14.71 -0.64 13.89
CA LEU A 127 14.58 -2.05 14.22
C LEU A 127 15.49 -2.44 15.39
N LYS A 128 14.97 -3.31 16.27
CA LYS A 128 15.77 -4.05 17.24
C LYS A 128 16.72 -5.00 16.48
N PRO A 129 17.86 -5.40 17.09
CA PRO A 129 18.63 -6.53 16.59
C PRO A 129 17.72 -7.74 16.36
N GLY A 130 17.87 -8.43 15.23
CA GLY A 130 16.98 -9.53 14.83
C GLY A 130 15.61 -9.10 14.31
N GLY A 131 15.25 -7.82 14.35
CA GLY A 131 13.96 -7.29 13.90
C GLY A 131 13.76 -7.38 12.38
N ILE A 132 12.50 -7.47 11.96
CA ILE A 132 12.08 -7.72 10.58
C ILE A 132 11.60 -6.43 9.91
N LEU A 133 12.05 -6.16 8.69
CA LEU A 133 11.43 -5.22 7.76
C LEU A 133 10.59 -6.02 6.76
N ALA A 134 9.27 -5.76 6.72
CA ALA A 134 8.34 -6.36 5.78
C ALA A 134 7.80 -5.29 4.83
N MET A 135 7.94 -5.50 3.53
CA MET A 135 7.44 -4.59 2.51
C MET A 135 6.51 -5.36 1.59
N MET A 136 5.32 -4.83 1.36
CA MET A 136 4.33 -5.53 0.55
C MET A 136 3.67 -4.63 -0.48
N LEU A 137 3.29 -5.22 -1.60
CA LEU A 137 2.54 -4.58 -2.66
C LEU A 137 1.69 -5.62 -3.42
N THR A 138 0.70 -5.14 -4.16
CA THR A 138 -0.08 -5.97 -5.07
C THR A 138 0.32 -5.66 -6.51
N ARG A 139 0.68 -6.68 -7.28
CA ARG A 139 0.81 -6.64 -8.73
C ARG A 139 -0.45 -7.23 -9.33
N SER A 140 -1.15 -6.44 -10.13
CA SER A 140 -2.42 -6.86 -10.71
C SER A 140 -2.25 -7.08 -12.22
N ASP A 141 -2.57 -8.27 -12.69
CA ASP A 141 -2.78 -8.53 -14.11
C ASP A 141 -4.29 -8.45 -14.40
N TYR A 142 -4.68 -7.43 -15.13
CA TYR A 142 -6.04 -7.29 -15.66
C TYR A 142 -6.06 -7.37 -17.19
N LYS A 143 -4.90 -7.55 -17.82
CA LYS A 143 -4.79 -7.72 -19.27
C LYS A 143 -5.16 -9.15 -19.69
N THR A 144 -4.43 -10.12 -19.18
CA THR A 144 -4.57 -11.53 -19.58
C THR A 144 -5.98 -12.07 -19.41
N PRO A 145 -6.69 -11.85 -18.28
CA PRO A 145 -8.06 -12.33 -18.13
C PRO A 145 -9.11 -11.52 -18.91
N ASN A 146 -8.75 -10.38 -19.52
CA ASN A 146 -9.69 -9.46 -20.19
C ASN A 146 -9.14 -8.95 -21.53
N GLU A 147 -8.52 -9.75 -22.34
CA GLU A 147 -7.72 -9.30 -23.51
C GLU A 147 -8.46 -8.33 -24.44
N ASP A 148 -9.68 -8.69 -24.87
CA ASP A 148 -10.50 -7.84 -25.75
C ASP A 148 -10.95 -6.54 -25.08
N LEU A 149 -11.35 -6.62 -23.81
CA LEU A 149 -11.75 -5.46 -23.01
C LEU A 149 -10.54 -4.55 -22.74
N TYR A 150 -9.38 -5.13 -22.42
CA TYR A 150 -8.15 -4.41 -22.22
C TYR A 150 -7.78 -3.53 -23.42
N ALA A 151 -7.85 -4.08 -24.64
CA ALA A 151 -7.57 -3.32 -25.85
C ALA A 151 -8.50 -2.11 -26.05
N LYS A 152 -9.76 -2.24 -25.61
CA LYS A 152 -10.73 -1.13 -25.65
C LYS A 152 -10.47 -0.10 -24.58
N ILE A 153 -10.08 -0.54 -23.37
CA ILE A 153 -9.68 0.35 -22.28
C ILE A 153 -8.45 1.17 -22.68
N GLN A 154 -7.43 0.54 -23.31
CA GLN A 154 -6.23 1.26 -23.75
C GLN A 154 -6.53 2.42 -24.71
N LYS A 155 -7.53 2.29 -25.59
CA LYS A 155 -7.96 3.39 -26.46
C LYS A 155 -8.48 4.60 -25.66
N LEU A 156 -9.13 4.36 -24.53
CA LEU A 156 -9.57 5.45 -23.64
C LEU A 156 -8.39 6.13 -22.94
N TYR A 157 -7.39 5.33 -22.51
CA TYR A 157 -6.14 5.86 -21.99
C TYR A 157 -5.44 6.75 -23.02
N ASP A 158 -5.27 6.28 -24.26
CA ASP A 158 -4.64 7.07 -25.34
C ASP A 158 -5.35 8.39 -25.61
N GLN A 159 -6.67 8.40 -25.49
CA GLN A 159 -7.51 9.55 -25.82
C GLN A 159 -7.64 10.54 -24.65
N TYR A 160 -7.88 10.07 -23.44
CA TYR A 160 -8.33 10.90 -22.32
C TYR A 160 -7.40 10.93 -21.11
N TYR A 161 -6.43 9.99 -21.01
CA TYR A 161 -5.51 9.98 -19.89
C TYR A 161 -4.46 11.08 -20.05
N LYS A 162 -4.74 12.22 -19.43
CA LYS A 162 -3.94 13.46 -19.51
C LYS A 162 -3.66 13.99 -18.09
N PRO A 163 -2.96 13.23 -17.23
CA PRO A 163 -2.70 13.71 -15.87
C PRO A 163 -1.81 14.96 -15.88
N GLU A 164 -2.15 15.95 -15.04
CA GLU A 164 -1.31 17.16 -14.87
C GLU A 164 0.07 16.81 -14.30
N ILE A 165 0.12 15.78 -13.45
CA ILE A 165 1.36 15.28 -12.86
C ILE A 165 1.45 13.79 -13.19
N PRO A 166 2.26 13.40 -14.19
CA PRO A 166 2.43 11.98 -14.50
C PRO A 166 3.12 11.26 -13.34
N TYR A 167 2.59 10.11 -12.98
CA TYR A 167 3.25 9.23 -12.02
C TYR A 167 4.44 8.56 -12.69
N ALA A 168 5.65 8.97 -12.28
CA ALA A 168 6.84 8.19 -12.57
C ALA A 168 7.09 7.26 -11.37
N GLN A 169 7.06 5.95 -11.59
CA GLN A 169 7.53 5.03 -10.55
C GLN A 169 8.94 5.43 -10.16
N GLY A 170 9.12 5.83 -8.90
CA GLY A 170 10.43 6.10 -8.32
C GLY A 170 11.32 4.87 -8.42
N GLY A 171 12.63 5.09 -8.45
CA GLY A 171 13.62 4.01 -8.55
C GLY A 171 13.75 3.14 -7.30
N PHE A 172 12.72 3.03 -6.44
CA PHE A 172 12.78 2.22 -5.22
C PHE A 172 12.91 0.73 -5.57
N ARG A 173 13.97 0.10 -5.08
CA ARG A 173 14.26 -1.30 -5.30
C ARG A 173 14.23 -2.07 -3.97
N TYR A 174 13.24 -2.94 -3.83
CA TYR A 174 13.03 -3.74 -2.62
C TYR A 174 14.19 -4.68 -2.34
N ASP A 175 14.85 -5.18 -3.40
CA ASP A 175 16.00 -6.08 -3.36
C ASP A 175 17.33 -5.41 -3.00
N HIS A 176 17.37 -4.09 -2.85
CA HIS A 176 18.54 -3.34 -2.39
C HIS A 176 18.71 -3.34 -0.85
N ALA A 177 17.75 -3.84 -0.09
CA ALA A 177 17.86 -3.90 1.37
C ALA A 177 19.21 -4.43 1.89
N PRO A 178 19.84 -5.47 1.29
CA PRO A 178 21.15 -5.94 1.71
C PRO A 178 22.28 -4.89 1.60
N GLU A 179 22.17 -3.92 0.68
CA GLU A 179 23.16 -2.85 0.53
C GLU A 179 23.15 -1.88 1.73
N TYR A 180 22.07 -1.90 2.51
CA TYR A 180 21.88 -1.09 3.74
C TYR A 180 22.15 -1.89 5.01
N GLY A 181 22.75 -3.09 4.90
CA GLY A 181 23.15 -3.91 6.05
C GLY A 181 22.14 -4.97 6.50
N TYR A 182 21.00 -5.06 5.82
CA TYR A 182 20.03 -6.12 6.07
C TYR A 182 20.53 -7.48 5.60
N VAL A 183 20.04 -8.54 6.22
CA VAL A 183 20.35 -9.94 5.87
C VAL A 183 19.05 -10.72 5.61
N ASP A 184 19.20 -11.94 5.12
CA ASP A 184 18.09 -12.89 4.93
C ASP A 184 16.95 -12.34 4.05
N PHE A 185 17.31 -11.63 2.97
CA PHE A 185 16.33 -11.11 2.04
C PHE A 185 15.54 -12.24 1.35
N GLN A 186 14.21 -12.14 1.42
CA GLN A 186 13.30 -13.11 0.83
C GLN A 186 12.17 -12.40 0.08
N GLN A 187 11.61 -13.09 -0.91
CA GLN A 187 10.43 -12.64 -1.65
C GLN A 187 9.42 -13.78 -1.73
N HIS A 188 8.18 -13.51 -1.32
CA HIS A 188 7.08 -14.46 -1.36
C HIS A 188 5.93 -13.91 -2.18
N HIS A 189 5.17 -14.81 -2.82
CA HIS A 189 4.05 -14.47 -3.68
C HIS A 189 2.79 -15.19 -3.19
N PHE A 190 1.71 -14.44 -3.05
CA PHE A 190 0.41 -14.96 -2.63
C PHE A 190 -0.61 -14.58 -3.71
N PRO A 191 -1.33 -15.56 -4.28
CA PRO A 191 -2.31 -15.28 -5.32
C PRO A 191 -3.54 -14.60 -4.74
N GLY A 192 -4.17 -13.77 -5.55
CA GLY A 192 -5.45 -13.15 -5.28
C GLY A 192 -6.27 -13.01 -6.56
N ARG A 193 -7.57 -12.88 -6.42
CA ARG A 193 -8.46 -12.63 -7.56
C ARG A 193 -9.57 -11.68 -7.15
N ARG A 194 -9.85 -10.71 -8.00
CA ARG A 194 -10.94 -9.76 -7.83
C ARG A 194 -11.74 -9.63 -9.11
N GLU A 195 -13.05 -9.45 -8.97
CA GLU A 195 -13.92 -9.06 -10.06
C GLU A 195 -14.58 -7.73 -9.67
N MET A 196 -14.65 -6.80 -10.61
CA MET A 196 -15.24 -5.48 -10.41
C MET A 196 -16.30 -5.22 -11.46
N ASN A 197 -17.49 -4.82 -11.06
CA ASN A 197 -18.49 -4.29 -11.96
C ASN A 197 -18.05 -2.91 -12.52
N PRO A 198 -18.78 -2.31 -13.51
CA PRO A 198 -18.37 -1.04 -14.11
C PRO A 198 -18.18 0.11 -13.12
N ASP A 199 -19.05 0.22 -12.10
CA ASP A 199 -18.97 1.30 -11.11
C ASP A 199 -17.83 1.10 -10.11
N GLU A 200 -17.61 -0.14 -9.67
CA GLU A 200 -16.48 -0.52 -8.83
C GLU A 200 -15.14 -0.30 -9.53
N TYR A 201 -15.05 -0.67 -10.82
CA TYR A 201 -13.83 -0.47 -11.60
C TYR A 201 -13.49 1.01 -11.76
N VAL A 202 -14.47 1.84 -12.11
CA VAL A 202 -14.30 3.30 -12.21
C VAL A 202 -13.89 3.89 -10.87
N SER A 203 -14.54 3.47 -9.79
CA SER A 203 -14.23 3.94 -8.43
C SER A 203 -12.81 3.53 -8.01
N TYR A 204 -12.39 2.30 -8.32
CA TYR A 204 -11.03 1.82 -8.11
C TYR A 204 -10.01 2.63 -8.92
N CYS A 205 -10.25 2.85 -10.22
CA CYS A 205 -9.39 3.71 -11.05
C CYS A 205 -9.27 5.13 -10.46
N GLY A 206 -10.37 5.68 -9.94
CA GLY A 206 -10.39 6.98 -9.25
C GLY A 206 -9.56 7.05 -7.97
N THR A 207 -9.02 5.93 -7.49
CA THR A 207 -8.08 5.91 -6.34
C THR A 207 -6.61 5.92 -6.75
N HIS A 208 -6.28 5.91 -8.05
CA HIS A 208 -4.90 6.01 -8.49
C HIS A 208 -4.43 7.47 -8.50
N CYS A 209 -3.21 7.72 -8.02
CA CYS A 209 -2.68 9.07 -7.85
C CYS A 209 -2.67 9.91 -9.13
N ASP A 210 -2.35 9.30 -10.26
CA ASP A 210 -2.31 9.89 -11.58
C ASP A 210 -3.71 10.10 -12.21
N HIS A 211 -4.68 9.27 -11.83
CA HIS A 211 -6.07 9.43 -12.27
C HIS A 211 -6.80 10.54 -11.51
N ILE A 212 -6.46 10.72 -10.23
CA ILE A 212 -7.02 11.80 -9.41
C ILE A 212 -6.74 13.16 -10.03
N VAL A 213 -5.55 13.34 -10.60
CA VAL A 213 -5.07 14.61 -11.17
C VAL A 213 -5.33 14.78 -12.66
N ILE A 214 -6.17 13.95 -13.27
CA ILE A 214 -6.65 14.21 -14.64
C ILE A 214 -7.56 15.44 -14.61
N PRO A 215 -7.31 16.49 -15.45
CA PRO A 215 -8.13 17.68 -15.46
C PRO A 215 -9.43 17.49 -16.26
N GLU A 216 -10.44 18.33 -15.97
CA GLU A 216 -11.63 18.42 -16.81
C GLU A 216 -11.31 19.09 -18.17
N PRO A 217 -11.96 18.71 -19.27
CA PRO A 217 -13.07 17.74 -19.36
C PRO A 217 -12.60 16.29 -19.53
N TYR A 218 -11.29 16.03 -19.55
CA TYR A 218 -10.72 14.69 -19.80
C TYR A 218 -11.11 13.68 -18.72
N LYS A 219 -11.16 14.13 -17.47
CA LYS A 219 -11.49 13.26 -16.31
C LYS A 219 -12.88 12.66 -16.44
N THR A 220 -13.89 13.49 -16.65
CA THR A 220 -15.27 13.04 -16.84
C THR A 220 -15.38 12.10 -18.03
N ALA A 221 -14.83 12.48 -19.20
CA ALA A 221 -14.89 11.67 -20.41
C ALA A 221 -14.17 10.31 -20.23
N PHE A 222 -13.04 10.29 -19.51
CA PHE A 222 -12.28 9.08 -19.22
C PHE A 222 -13.10 8.10 -18.37
N PHE A 223 -13.63 8.55 -17.24
CA PHE A 223 -14.36 7.68 -16.31
C PHE A 223 -15.70 7.21 -16.87
N GLU A 224 -16.44 8.06 -17.58
CA GLU A 224 -17.66 7.65 -18.28
C GLU A 224 -17.36 6.63 -19.39
N GLY A 225 -16.27 6.85 -20.14
CA GLY A 225 -15.78 5.91 -21.14
C GLY A 225 -15.43 4.55 -20.54
N LEU A 226 -14.71 4.50 -19.43
CA LEU A 226 -14.38 3.26 -18.71
C LEU A 226 -15.64 2.52 -18.26
N ARG A 227 -16.60 3.21 -17.64
CA ARG A 227 -17.88 2.62 -17.22
C ARG A 227 -18.60 1.99 -18.40
N LYS A 228 -18.75 2.74 -19.48
CA LYS A 228 -19.45 2.31 -20.67
C LYS A 228 -18.79 1.09 -21.31
N VAL A 229 -17.47 1.14 -21.51
CA VAL A 229 -16.76 0.04 -22.19
C VAL A 229 -16.81 -1.25 -21.38
N VAL A 230 -16.74 -1.19 -20.05
CA VAL A 230 -16.89 -2.37 -19.19
C VAL A 230 -18.31 -2.91 -19.26
N ALA A 231 -19.33 -2.04 -19.14
CA ALA A 231 -20.74 -2.45 -19.20
C ALA A 231 -21.10 -3.15 -20.53
N GLU A 232 -20.59 -2.65 -21.66
CA GLU A 232 -20.84 -3.19 -22.99
C GLU A 232 -20.02 -4.44 -23.33
N ASN A 233 -19.03 -4.81 -22.50
CA ASN A 233 -18.12 -5.92 -22.76
C ASN A 233 -18.06 -6.92 -21.57
N GLY A 234 -19.21 -7.46 -21.22
CA GLY A 234 -19.33 -8.51 -20.20
C GLY A 234 -19.65 -8.00 -18.78
N GLY A 235 -19.70 -6.68 -18.59
CA GLY A 235 -20.15 -6.06 -17.33
C GLY A 235 -19.21 -6.25 -16.14
N LYS A 236 -17.99 -6.71 -16.34
CA LYS A 236 -17.00 -6.89 -15.30
C LYS A 236 -15.56 -6.81 -15.81
N VAL A 237 -14.65 -6.44 -14.90
CA VAL A 237 -13.20 -6.55 -15.08
C VAL A 237 -12.67 -7.56 -14.07
N VAL A 238 -11.89 -8.53 -14.55
CA VAL A 238 -11.24 -9.55 -13.72
C VAL A 238 -9.79 -9.14 -13.48
N PHE A 239 -9.32 -9.24 -12.24
CA PHE A 239 -7.93 -9.04 -11.86
C PHE A 239 -7.37 -10.34 -11.29
N GLU A 240 -6.27 -10.81 -11.86
CA GLU A 240 -5.42 -11.81 -11.24
C GLU A 240 -4.33 -11.07 -10.47
N ASP A 241 -4.45 -11.07 -9.16
CA ASP A 241 -3.53 -10.35 -8.28
C ASP A 241 -2.40 -11.28 -7.80
N THR A 242 -1.22 -10.70 -7.65
CA THR A 242 -0.12 -11.31 -6.92
C THR A 242 0.27 -10.34 -5.80
N HIS A 243 -0.05 -10.72 -4.55
CA HIS A 243 0.45 -10.00 -3.40
C HIS A 243 1.89 -10.42 -3.16
N VAL A 244 2.81 -9.47 -3.26
CA VAL A 244 4.24 -9.71 -3.07
C VAL A 244 4.64 -9.23 -1.69
N LEU A 245 5.27 -10.11 -0.92
CA LEU A 245 5.86 -9.82 0.38
C LEU A 245 7.38 -9.95 0.28
N TYR A 246 8.06 -8.85 0.54
CA TYR A 246 9.51 -8.81 0.71
C TYR A 246 9.83 -8.77 2.20
N LEU A 247 10.71 -9.66 2.63
CA LEU A 247 11.17 -9.75 4.01
C LEU A 247 12.67 -9.61 4.06
N THR A 248 13.14 -8.92 5.08
CA THR A 248 14.57 -8.84 5.38
C THR A 248 14.75 -8.57 6.88
N ARG A 249 15.90 -8.89 7.42
CA ARG A 249 16.16 -8.85 8.86
C ARG A 249 17.35 -7.95 9.19
N LYS A 250 17.25 -7.17 10.26
CA LYS A 250 18.41 -6.54 10.87
C LYS A 250 19.26 -7.63 11.55
N PRO A 251 20.57 -7.71 11.34
CA PRO A 251 21.43 -8.66 12.04
C PRO A 251 21.27 -8.58 13.57
N ASP A 252 21.50 -9.69 14.26
CA ASP A 252 21.62 -9.71 15.72
C ASP A 252 22.89 -8.92 16.14
N ASP A 253 22.86 -8.36 17.33
CA ASP A 253 24.08 -7.80 17.91
C ASP A 253 25.10 -8.93 18.11
N ARG A 254 26.34 -8.69 17.68
CA ARG A 254 27.45 -9.64 17.83
C ARG A 254 27.97 -9.63 19.26
#